data_af836a2f23c1759c38644d63aa807b3b
#
_entry.id   af836a2f23c1759c38644d63aa807b3b
#
_cell.length_a   1.000
_cell.length_b   1.000
_cell.length_c   1.000
_cell.angle_alpha   90.00
_cell.angle_beta   90.00
_cell.angle_gamma   90.00
#
_symmetry.space_group_name_H-M   'P 1'
#
loop_
_entity.id
_entity.type
_entity.pdbx_description
1 polymer ?
#
loop_
_entity_poly.entity_id
_entity_poly.type
_entity_poly.pdbx_seq_one_letter_code
_entity_poly.pdbx_strand_id
1 'polypeptide(L)'
;MFGGGARRRNPGPQKGRDVRYRVEIAFEDAVTGARRRMSMADGSALDVNIPAGITSGQVLRLKSQGQPSPSGGAPGDALLEVDVLASPVWTRDGKDLRMALSVDLRTAVLGGTVEARTPSGPVSLKVPAGTNTGAQLRLKGKGVQLTPPGDLYVRVEIVLSDPKDDGLRKWAEGR
;
A
#
# COMPACT_ATOMS: atom_id res chain seq x y z
N MET A 1 67.79 -29.16 2.13
CA MET A 1 66.82 -28.69 1.09
C MET A 1 65.40 -29.05 1.48
N PHE A 2 64.64 -28.14 2.03
CA PHE A 2 63.25 -28.34 2.33
C PHE A 2 62.43 -27.42 1.45
N GLY A 3 61.87 -27.99 0.36
CA GLY A 3 60.94 -27.33 -0.53
C GLY A 3 59.54 -27.32 0.10
N GLY A 4 59.18 -26.23 0.79
CA GLY A 4 57.84 -25.99 1.26
C GLY A 4 56.92 -25.62 0.11
N GLY A 5 56.23 -26.62 -0.46
CA GLY A 5 55.15 -26.39 -1.42
C GLY A 5 53.98 -25.71 -0.73
N ALA A 6 53.84 -24.37 -0.89
CA ALA A 6 52.63 -23.64 -0.50
C ALA A 6 51.44 -24.20 -1.30
N ARG A 7 50.65 -25.06 -0.67
CA ARG A 7 49.34 -25.47 -1.19
C ARG A 7 48.51 -24.22 -1.37
N ARG A 8 48.39 -23.73 -2.62
CA ARG A 8 47.35 -22.74 -3.00
C ARG A 8 46.01 -23.34 -2.60
N ARG A 9 45.44 -22.84 -1.49
CA ARG A 9 44.04 -23.09 -1.15
C ARG A 9 43.24 -22.57 -2.33
N ASN A 10 42.64 -23.49 -3.11
CA ASN A 10 41.62 -23.14 -4.07
C ASN A 10 40.52 -22.44 -3.28
N PRO A 11 40.19 -21.16 -3.55
CA PRO A 11 39.05 -20.56 -2.93
C PRO A 11 37.80 -21.37 -3.34
N GLY A 12 37.09 -21.92 -2.38
CA GLY A 12 35.86 -22.68 -2.64
C GLY A 12 34.87 -21.88 -3.47
N PRO A 13 33.76 -22.51 -3.91
CA PRO A 13 32.78 -21.86 -4.76
C PRO A 13 32.29 -20.56 -4.09
N GLN A 14 32.53 -19.42 -4.74
CA GLN A 14 32.14 -18.11 -4.25
C GLN A 14 30.69 -17.84 -4.59
N LYS A 15 29.97 -17.16 -3.70
CA LYS A 15 28.59 -16.70 -3.98
C LYS A 15 28.58 -15.68 -5.12
N GLY A 16 27.56 -15.70 -5.96
CA GLY A 16 27.29 -14.67 -6.97
C GLY A 16 27.09 -13.28 -6.36
N ARG A 17 27.16 -12.25 -7.17
CA ARG A 17 26.98 -10.86 -6.72
C ARG A 17 25.51 -10.57 -6.45
N ASP A 18 25.25 -9.78 -5.39
CA ASP A 18 23.94 -9.23 -5.13
C ASP A 18 23.61 -8.14 -6.16
N VAL A 19 22.34 -8.02 -6.54
CA VAL A 19 21.85 -7.00 -7.47
C VAL A 19 20.87 -6.10 -6.72
N ARG A 20 20.91 -4.81 -6.98
CA ARG A 20 19.98 -3.84 -6.42
C ARG A 20 19.02 -3.32 -7.47
N TYR A 21 17.76 -3.26 -7.12
CA TYR A 21 16.68 -2.69 -7.93
C TYR A 21 15.91 -1.68 -7.11
N ARG A 22 15.34 -0.68 -7.78
CA ARG A 22 14.31 0.18 -7.21
C ARG A 22 12.98 -0.24 -7.79
N VAL A 23 11.98 -0.44 -6.94
CA VAL A 23 10.66 -0.93 -7.34
C VAL A 23 9.57 -0.05 -6.77
N GLU A 24 8.62 0.35 -7.62
CA GLU A 24 7.43 1.07 -7.22
C GLU A 24 6.34 0.08 -6.81
N ILE A 25 5.70 0.36 -5.68
CA ILE A 25 4.63 -0.47 -5.11
C ILE A 25 3.37 0.39 -4.97
N ALA A 26 2.23 -0.13 -5.44
CA ALA A 26 0.95 0.53 -5.25
C ALA A 26 0.64 0.70 -3.76
N PHE A 27 -0.02 1.80 -3.41
CA PHE A 27 -0.38 2.12 -2.02
C PHE A 27 -1.18 0.97 -1.37
N GLU A 28 -2.15 0.42 -2.09
CA GLU A 28 -2.99 -0.68 -1.63
C GLU A 28 -2.17 -1.92 -1.29
N ASP A 29 -1.23 -2.30 -2.16
CA ASP A 29 -0.35 -3.45 -1.94
C ASP A 29 0.56 -3.23 -0.72
N ALA A 30 1.04 -2.00 -0.52
CA ALA A 30 1.85 -1.65 0.65
C ALA A 30 1.04 -1.70 1.96
N VAL A 31 -0.26 -1.39 1.91
CA VAL A 31 -1.15 -1.38 3.06
C VAL A 31 -1.64 -2.78 3.42
N THR A 32 -2.04 -3.57 2.42
CA THR A 32 -2.67 -4.89 2.62
C THR A 32 -1.67 -6.05 2.58
N GLY A 33 -0.49 -5.82 2.00
CA GLY A 33 0.41 -6.87 1.60
C GLY A 33 -0.07 -7.53 0.31
N ALA A 34 0.87 -7.96 -0.52
CA ALA A 34 0.55 -8.60 -1.79
C ALA A 34 1.69 -9.50 -2.26
N ARG A 35 1.38 -10.43 -3.15
CA ARG A 35 2.38 -11.15 -3.94
C ARG A 35 2.28 -10.69 -5.37
N ARG A 36 3.37 -10.13 -5.89
CA ARG A 36 3.43 -9.56 -7.24
C ARG A 36 4.60 -10.11 -8.03
N ARG A 37 4.37 -10.38 -9.30
CA ARG A 37 5.43 -10.63 -10.25
C ARG A 37 5.82 -9.31 -10.90
N MET A 38 7.08 -8.91 -10.69
CA MET A 38 7.58 -7.61 -11.12
C MET A 38 8.68 -7.79 -12.17
N SER A 39 8.62 -7.00 -13.24
CA SER A 39 9.69 -6.94 -14.25
C SER A 39 10.75 -5.95 -13.78
N MET A 40 12.01 -6.37 -13.80
CA MET A 40 13.15 -5.55 -13.43
C MET A 40 13.72 -4.83 -14.64
N ALA A 41 14.52 -3.79 -14.38
CA ALA A 41 15.13 -2.97 -15.44
C ALA A 41 16.05 -3.76 -16.39
N ASP A 42 16.60 -4.89 -15.95
CA ASP A 42 17.43 -5.80 -16.75
C ASP A 42 16.63 -6.81 -17.57
N GLY A 43 15.28 -6.72 -17.56
CA GLY A 43 14.36 -7.62 -18.25
C GLY A 43 14.05 -8.92 -17.49
N SER A 44 14.64 -9.16 -16.32
CA SER A 44 14.28 -10.28 -15.47
C SER A 44 12.90 -10.08 -14.82
N ALA A 45 12.23 -11.17 -14.45
CA ALA A 45 10.97 -11.12 -13.71
C ALA A 45 11.13 -11.82 -12.36
N LEU A 46 10.77 -11.14 -11.28
CA LEU A 46 10.88 -11.66 -9.92
C LEU A 46 9.52 -11.73 -9.24
N ASP A 47 9.28 -12.82 -8.52
CA ASP A 47 8.11 -12.95 -7.64
C ASP A 47 8.43 -12.31 -6.29
N VAL A 48 7.76 -11.20 -6.00
CA VAL A 48 8.00 -10.38 -4.80
C VAL A 48 6.85 -10.55 -3.83
N ASN A 49 7.16 -10.96 -2.61
CA ASN A 49 6.21 -10.94 -1.51
C ASN A 49 6.34 -9.60 -0.77
N ILE A 50 5.32 -8.76 -0.91
CA ILE A 50 5.23 -7.43 -0.30
C ILE A 50 4.56 -7.59 1.07
N PRO A 51 5.26 -7.37 2.19
CA PRO A 51 4.64 -7.44 3.49
C PRO A 51 3.69 -6.25 3.71
N ALA A 52 2.57 -6.49 4.40
CA ALA A 52 1.66 -5.41 4.79
C ALA A 52 2.38 -4.39 5.67
N GLY A 53 2.10 -3.12 5.42
CA GLY A 53 2.68 -2.03 6.18
C GLY A 53 4.06 -1.56 5.73
N ILE A 54 4.58 -2.09 4.63
CA ILE A 54 5.85 -1.62 4.07
C ILE A 54 5.82 -0.12 3.77
N THR A 55 6.97 0.53 3.86
CA THR A 55 7.15 1.96 3.62
C THR A 55 8.26 2.21 2.60
N SER A 56 8.23 3.37 1.94
CA SER A 56 9.32 3.79 1.04
C SER A 56 10.65 3.82 1.78
N GLY A 57 11.72 3.43 1.08
CA GLY A 57 13.07 3.32 1.61
C GLY A 57 13.39 1.97 2.26
N GLN A 58 12.42 1.11 2.49
CA GLN A 58 12.68 -0.26 2.96
C GLN A 58 13.25 -1.13 1.85
N VAL A 59 14.09 -2.09 2.21
CA VAL A 59 14.71 -3.02 1.27
C VAL A 59 14.18 -4.43 1.49
N LEU A 60 13.58 -4.99 0.44
CA LEU A 60 13.19 -6.39 0.40
C LEU A 60 14.32 -7.22 -0.18
N ARG A 61 14.74 -8.25 0.55
CA ARG A 61 15.79 -9.19 0.11
C ARG A 61 15.16 -10.47 -0.43
N LEU A 62 15.41 -10.73 -1.70
CA LEU A 62 15.05 -11.99 -2.36
C LEU A 62 16.29 -12.86 -2.48
N LYS A 63 16.33 -13.93 -1.68
CA LYS A 63 17.47 -14.85 -1.63
C LYS A 63 17.67 -15.56 -2.97
N SER A 64 18.91 -15.67 -3.40
CA SER A 64 19.33 -16.40 -4.61
C SER A 64 18.69 -15.89 -5.92
N GLN A 65 18.26 -14.63 -5.95
CA GLN A 65 17.67 -13.95 -7.12
C GLN A 65 18.60 -12.87 -7.70
N GLY A 66 19.86 -12.84 -7.30
CA GLY A 66 20.92 -11.99 -7.84
C GLY A 66 21.68 -12.66 -8.99
N GLN A 67 22.91 -12.21 -9.26
CA GLN A 67 23.72 -12.76 -10.34
C GLN A 67 24.18 -14.19 -10.03
N PRO A 68 24.28 -15.04 -11.06
CA PRO A 68 24.83 -16.39 -10.90
C PRO A 68 26.31 -16.33 -10.45
N SER A 69 26.73 -17.35 -9.74
CA SER A 69 28.13 -17.49 -9.34
C SER A 69 29.03 -17.83 -10.53
N PRO A 70 30.15 -17.13 -10.74
CA PRO A 70 31.12 -17.49 -11.80
C PRO A 70 31.91 -18.77 -11.50
N SER A 71 31.87 -19.25 -10.25
CA SER A 71 32.61 -20.44 -9.78
C SER A 71 31.74 -21.60 -9.37
N GLY A 72 30.45 -21.61 -9.77
CA GLY A 72 29.50 -22.70 -9.46
C GLY A 72 28.98 -22.68 -8.02
N GLY A 73 29.13 -21.57 -7.29
CA GLY A 73 28.52 -21.34 -5.97
C GLY A 73 27.03 -20.92 -6.08
N ALA A 74 26.43 -20.60 -4.95
CA ALA A 74 25.05 -20.09 -4.92
C ALA A 74 24.96 -18.72 -5.63
N PRO A 75 23.82 -18.41 -6.28
CA PRO A 75 23.57 -17.07 -6.80
C PRO A 75 23.61 -15.99 -5.71
N GLY A 76 23.83 -14.73 -6.06
CA GLY A 76 23.64 -13.59 -5.19
C GLY A 76 22.19 -13.38 -4.82
N ASP A 77 21.90 -12.33 -4.07
CA ASP A 77 20.54 -11.96 -3.71
C ASP A 77 20.08 -10.74 -4.52
N ALA A 78 18.76 -10.60 -4.72
CA ALA A 78 18.17 -9.37 -5.23
C ALA A 78 17.73 -8.50 -4.04
N LEU A 79 18.16 -7.25 -4.02
CA LEU A 79 17.83 -6.24 -3.02
C LEU A 79 16.91 -5.21 -3.67
N LEU A 80 15.63 -5.21 -3.28
CA LEU A 80 14.61 -4.33 -3.86
C LEU A 80 14.39 -3.15 -2.91
N GLU A 81 14.86 -1.98 -3.27
CA GLU A 81 14.53 -0.72 -2.59
C GLU A 81 13.12 -0.30 -2.99
N VAL A 82 12.23 -0.25 -2.01
CA VAL A 82 10.81 0.01 -2.22
C VAL A 82 10.53 1.50 -2.27
N ASP A 83 9.73 1.91 -3.24
CA ASP A 83 9.10 3.22 -3.31
C ASP A 83 7.58 3.05 -3.38
N VAL A 84 6.86 3.49 -2.33
CA VAL A 84 5.41 3.36 -2.25
C VAL A 84 4.76 4.56 -2.91
N LEU A 85 3.96 4.30 -3.95
CA LEU A 85 3.23 5.34 -4.66
C LEU A 85 2.18 6.00 -3.76
N ALA A 86 2.02 7.31 -3.88
CA ALA A 86 0.96 8.03 -3.18
C ALA A 86 -0.42 7.64 -3.74
N SER A 87 -1.41 7.55 -2.85
CA SER A 87 -2.79 7.34 -3.26
C SER A 87 -3.55 8.67 -3.36
N PRO A 88 -4.39 8.88 -4.39
CA PRO A 88 -5.28 10.02 -4.44
C PRO A 88 -6.47 9.92 -3.47
N VAL A 89 -6.70 8.74 -2.90
CA VAL A 89 -7.89 8.43 -2.07
C VAL A 89 -7.52 8.36 -0.59
N TRP A 90 -6.39 7.72 -0.26
CA TRP A 90 -6.02 7.45 1.13
C TRP A 90 -4.72 8.14 1.50
N THR A 91 -4.68 8.62 2.73
CA THR A 91 -3.46 9.10 3.39
C THR A 91 -3.15 8.18 4.56
N ARG A 92 -1.90 7.76 4.69
CA ARG A 92 -1.44 6.92 5.79
C ARG A 92 -0.95 7.76 6.97
N ASP A 93 -1.38 7.39 8.16
CA ASP A 93 -0.96 7.96 9.44
C ASP A 93 -0.57 6.81 10.39
N GLY A 94 0.71 6.44 10.38
CA GLY A 94 1.21 5.27 11.10
C GLY A 94 0.59 3.96 10.58
N LYS A 95 -0.23 3.32 11.42
CA LYS A 95 -1.01 2.12 11.07
C LYS A 95 -2.43 2.45 10.58
N ASP A 96 -2.88 3.68 10.78
CA ASP A 96 -4.20 4.12 10.42
C ASP A 96 -4.21 4.78 9.02
N LEU A 97 -5.38 4.81 8.43
CA LEU A 97 -5.63 5.48 7.17
C LEU A 97 -6.68 6.57 7.34
N ARG A 98 -6.62 7.58 6.49
CA ARG A 98 -7.60 8.65 6.39
C ARG A 98 -8.08 8.78 4.96
N MET A 99 -9.37 9.07 4.79
CA MET A 99 -9.97 9.43 3.51
C MET A 99 -11.09 10.44 3.68
N ALA A 100 -11.38 11.18 2.62
CA ALA A 100 -12.62 11.94 2.50
C ALA A 100 -13.68 11.10 1.77
N LEU A 101 -14.93 11.21 2.19
CA LEU A 101 -16.07 10.55 1.57
C LEU A 101 -17.18 11.55 1.30
N SER A 102 -17.52 11.71 0.03
CA SER A 102 -18.67 12.52 -0.38
C SER A 102 -19.97 11.82 -0.04
N VAL A 103 -20.84 12.52 0.67
CA VAL A 103 -22.18 12.05 1.05
C VAL A 103 -23.20 13.07 0.57
N ASP A 104 -24.29 12.61 -0.05
CA ASP A 104 -25.34 13.52 -0.48
C ASP A 104 -26.10 14.11 0.73
N LEU A 105 -26.68 15.30 0.52
CA LEU A 105 -27.38 16.05 1.57
C LEU A 105 -28.51 15.23 2.21
N ARG A 106 -29.28 14.48 1.42
CA ARG A 106 -30.39 13.67 1.92
C ARG A 106 -29.89 12.60 2.90
N THR A 107 -28.84 11.88 2.53
CA THR A 107 -28.21 10.87 3.40
C THR A 107 -27.62 11.51 4.65
N ALA A 108 -27.04 12.69 4.55
CA ALA A 108 -26.49 13.40 5.70
C ALA A 108 -27.61 13.81 6.70
N VAL A 109 -28.76 14.26 6.20
CA VAL A 109 -29.88 14.69 7.04
C VAL A 109 -30.64 13.50 7.63
N LEU A 110 -31.02 12.53 6.81
CA LEU A 110 -31.91 11.43 7.21
C LEU A 110 -31.14 10.21 7.76
N GLY A 111 -29.84 10.17 7.57
CA GLY A 111 -29.05 8.97 7.77
C GLY A 111 -29.20 8.00 6.60
N GLY A 112 -28.29 7.04 6.54
CA GLY A 112 -28.31 6.03 5.48
C GLY A 112 -27.07 5.17 5.49
N THR A 113 -26.92 4.37 4.46
CA THR A 113 -25.76 3.53 4.23
C THR A 113 -25.11 3.95 2.92
N VAL A 114 -23.82 4.19 2.97
CA VAL A 114 -22.99 4.53 1.79
C VAL A 114 -21.87 3.52 1.64
N GLU A 115 -21.37 3.36 0.43
CA GLU A 115 -20.20 2.53 0.18
C GLU A 115 -18.93 3.34 0.39
N ALA A 116 -18.04 2.87 1.27
CA ALA A 116 -16.71 3.42 1.45
C ALA A 116 -15.69 2.48 0.81
N ARG A 117 -14.80 3.04 -0.01
CA ARG A 117 -13.68 2.29 -0.58
C ARG A 117 -12.59 2.11 0.46
N THR A 118 -12.17 0.87 0.67
CA THR A 118 -11.00 0.57 1.51
C THR A 118 -9.94 -0.14 0.67
N PRO A 119 -8.66 -0.12 1.07
CA PRO A 119 -7.62 -0.87 0.36
C PRO A 119 -7.91 -2.37 0.26
N SER A 120 -8.71 -2.91 1.20
CA SER A 120 -9.12 -4.33 1.20
C SER A 120 -10.44 -4.57 0.44
N GLY A 121 -10.99 -3.57 -0.26
CA GLY A 121 -12.25 -3.63 -0.97
C GLY A 121 -13.34 -2.71 -0.38
N PRO A 122 -14.48 -2.58 -1.06
CA PRO A 122 -15.57 -1.72 -0.62
C PRO A 122 -16.25 -2.28 0.64
N VAL A 123 -16.70 -1.38 1.52
CA VAL A 123 -17.47 -1.72 2.71
C VAL A 123 -18.66 -0.79 2.88
N SER A 124 -19.76 -1.30 3.41
CA SER A 124 -20.91 -0.49 3.77
C SER A 124 -20.63 0.30 5.05
N LEU A 125 -20.80 1.62 4.98
CA LEU A 125 -20.64 2.56 6.09
C LEU A 125 -21.97 3.19 6.44
N LYS A 126 -22.39 3.05 7.70
CA LYS A 126 -23.60 3.70 8.21
C LYS A 126 -23.29 5.16 8.55
N VAL A 127 -24.02 6.06 7.93
CA VAL A 127 -23.99 7.50 8.20
C VAL A 127 -25.16 7.82 9.12
N PRO A 128 -24.93 8.32 10.35
CA PRO A 128 -26.01 8.73 11.26
C PRO A 128 -26.81 9.90 10.69
N ALA A 129 -28.11 9.99 11.05
CA ALA A 129 -28.90 11.16 10.72
C ALA A 129 -28.33 12.42 11.38
N GLY A 130 -28.38 13.54 10.69
CA GLY A 130 -27.83 14.81 11.17
C GLY A 130 -26.29 14.90 11.09
N THR A 131 -25.64 14.01 10.33
CA THR A 131 -24.22 14.08 10.07
C THR A 131 -23.87 15.35 9.30
N ASN A 132 -22.81 16.06 9.69
CA ASN A 132 -22.36 17.27 9.02
C ASN A 132 -20.97 17.06 8.38
N THR A 133 -20.61 17.97 7.47
CA THR A 133 -19.24 18.02 6.89
C THR A 133 -18.20 18.14 8.00
N GLY A 134 -17.12 17.37 7.87
CA GLY A 134 -16.06 17.28 8.87
C GLY A 134 -16.27 16.20 9.93
N ALA A 135 -17.48 15.60 10.02
CA ALA A 135 -17.71 14.47 10.90
C ALA A 135 -16.76 13.31 10.56
N GLN A 136 -16.19 12.66 11.56
CA GLN A 136 -15.31 11.52 11.40
C GLN A 136 -16.06 10.22 11.75
N LEU A 137 -16.05 9.29 10.82
CA LEU A 137 -16.55 7.93 11.00
C LEU A 137 -15.36 6.97 11.00
N ARG A 138 -15.37 5.97 11.88
CA ARG A 138 -14.28 5.01 12.03
C ARG A 138 -14.69 3.66 11.49
N LEU A 139 -13.89 3.11 10.60
CA LEU A 139 -13.97 1.73 10.14
C LEU A 139 -12.85 0.92 10.80
N LYS A 140 -13.22 0.20 11.86
CA LYS A 140 -12.28 -0.59 12.66
C LYS A 140 -11.62 -1.68 11.83
N GLY A 141 -10.28 -1.80 11.95
CA GLY A 141 -9.50 -2.82 11.25
C GLY A 141 -9.39 -2.64 9.73
N LYS A 142 -9.76 -1.46 9.19
CA LYS A 142 -9.69 -1.15 7.75
C LYS A 142 -8.51 -0.23 7.39
N GLY A 143 -7.58 -0.03 8.31
CA GLY A 143 -6.31 0.62 8.09
C GLY A 143 -5.26 -0.31 7.50
N VAL A 144 -3.99 -0.08 7.83
CA VAL A 144 -2.87 -0.94 7.43
C VAL A 144 -3.04 -2.32 8.06
N GLN A 145 -2.93 -3.36 7.24
CA GLN A 145 -3.21 -4.74 7.64
C GLN A 145 -2.02 -5.37 8.40
N LEU A 146 -1.66 -4.73 9.49
CA LEU A 146 -0.69 -5.24 10.47
C LEU A 146 -1.39 -6.19 11.47
N THR A 147 -0.63 -6.70 12.43
CA THR A 147 -1.16 -7.50 13.54
C THR A 147 -0.87 -6.79 14.87
N PRO A 148 -1.87 -6.13 15.51
CA PRO A 148 -3.25 -5.90 15.06
C PRO A 148 -3.35 -4.85 13.93
N PRO A 149 -4.40 -4.92 13.09
CA PRO A 149 -4.59 -3.95 12.01
C PRO A 149 -4.91 -2.56 12.54
N GLY A 150 -4.59 -1.53 11.75
CA GLY A 150 -5.02 -0.17 11.98
C GLY A 150 -6.48 0.07 11.58
N ASP A 151 -6.93 1.29 11.73
CA ASP A 151 -8.29 1.71 11.40
C ASP A 151 -8.31 2.67 10.21
N LEU A 152 -9.47 2.79 9.56
CA LEU A 152 -9.69 3.81 8.55
C LEU A 152 -10.63 4.87 9.11
N TYR A 153 -10.16 6.11 9.13
CA TYR A 153 -10.94 7.29 9.50
C TYR A 153 -11.48 7.97 8.25
N VAL A 154 -12.80 8.02 8.17
CA VAL A 154 -13.53 8.58 7.05
C VAL A 154 -14.06 9.96 7.44
N ARG A 155 -13.58 11.01 6.80
CA ARG A 155 -14.10 12.36 6.97
C ARG A 155 -15.24 12.58 5.99
N VAL A 156 -16.42 12.91 6.51
CA VAL A 156 -17.60 13.18 5.70
C VAL A 156 -17.51 14.57 5.05
N GLU A 157 -17.80 14.64 3.76
CA GLU A 157 -17.95 15.87 2.99
C GLU A 157 -19.34 15.84 2.34
N ILE A 158 -20.22 16.76 2.74
CA ILE A 158 -21.54 16.83 2.16
C ILE A 158 -21.46 17.51 0.80
N VAL A 159 -22.04 16.86 -0.20
CA VAL A 159 -22.13 17.38 -1.56
C VAL A 159 -23.58 17.47 -2.00
N LEU A 160 -23.89 18.47 -2.80
CA LEU A 160 -25.19 18.56 -3.45
C LEU A 160 -25.18 17.72 -4.72
N SER A 161 -26.07 16.75 -4.81
CA SER A 161 -26.17 15.86 -5.99
C SER A 161 -26.57 16.65 -7.23
N ASP A 162 -27.48 17.61 -7.08
CA ASP A 162 -27.84 18.61 -8.09
C ASP A 162 -27.98 20.00 -7.45
N PRO A 163 -26.96 20.88 -7.60
CA PRO A 163 -27.01 22.24 -7.06
C PRO A 163 -28.10 23.11 -7.72
N LYS A 164 -28.67 22.69 -8.84
CA LYS A 164 -29.71 23.42 -9.59
C LYS A 164 -31.12 22.89 -9.32
N ASP A 165 -31.26 21.92 -8.41
CA ASP A 165 -32.55 21.36 -8.03
C ASP A 165 -33.50 22.46 -7.53
N ASP A 166 -34.68 22.55 -8.15
CA ASP A 166 -35.68 23.58 -7.83
C ASP A 166 -36.22 23.44 -6.40
N GLY A 167 -36.29 22.21 -5.86
CA GLY A 167 -36.73 21.96 -4.49
C GLY A 167 -35.74 22.50 -3.47
N LEU A 168 -34.44 22.25 -3.70
CA LEU A 168 -33.36 22.82 -2.88
C LEU A 168 -33.34 24.34 -2.95
N ARG A 169 -33.54 24.88 -4.14
CA ARG A 169 -33.59 26.33 -4.35
C ARG A 169 -34.73 26.96 -3.58
N LYS A 170 -35.96 26.43 -3.70
CA LYS A 170 -37.14 26.92 -2.96
C LYS A 170 -36.94 26.83 -1.46
N TRP A 171 -36.37 25.73 -0.99
CA TRP A 171 -36.05 25.57 0.43
C TRP A 171 -35.03 26.65 0.89
N ALA A 172 -33.97 26.89 0.12
CA ALA A 172 -32.93 27.87 0.45
C ALA A 172 -33.49 29.33 0.41
N GLU A 173 -34.49 29.62 -0.43
CA GLU A 173 -35.18 30.89 -0.51
C GLU A 173 -36.17 31.09 0.65
N GLY A 174 -36.38 30.09 1.50
CA GLY A 174 -37.30 30.15 2.65
C GLY A 174 -38.76 30.13 2.25
N ARG A 175 -39.08 29.54 1.12
CA ARG A 175 -40.47 29.48 0.59
C ARG A 175 -41.02 28.06 0.58
#